data_b64577968f786a6812d032ca7930d3a7
#
_entry.id   b64577968f786a6812d032ca7930d3a7
#
_cell.length_a   1.000
_cell.length_b   1.000
_cell.length_c   1.000
_cell.angle_alpha   90.00
_cell.angle_beta   90.00
_cell.angle_gamma   90.00
#
_symmetry.space_group_name_H-M   'P 1'
#
loop_
_entity.id
_entity.type
_entity.pdbx_description
1 polymer ?
#
loop_
_entity_poly.entity_id
_entity_poly.type
_entity_poly.pdbx_seq_one_letter_code
_entity_poly.pdbx_strand_id
1 'polypeptide(L)'
;FSGGEKKKAEILQMLLLNPKLAILDETDSGLDVDAVRTVSKGVEHYQKNRDGALLIITHSTGILESLKVDYTHIMVNGHIVKTGDASLIDEINEHGFEKYLELYAEKF
;
A
#
# COMPACT_ATOMS: atom_id res chain seq x y z
N PHE A 1 16.69 -16.98 2.33
CA PHE A 1 15.39 -16.61 2.90
C PHE A 1 14.29 -16.64 1.86
N SER A 2 13.09 -17.02 2.24
CA SER A 2 11.90 -16.88 1.39
C SER A 2 11.56 -15.39 1.19
N GLY A 3 10.74 -15.09 0.18
CA GLY A 3 10.26 -13.73 -0.06
C GLY A 3 9.53 -13.16 1.15
N GLY A 4 8.73 -14.00 1.85
CA GLY A 4 7.99 -13.59 3.04
C GLY A 4 8.91 -13.24 4.21
N GLU A 5 9.95 -14.03 4.45
CA GLU A 5 10.91 -13.74 5.52
C GLU A 5 11.68 -12.46 5.26
N LYS A 6 12.05 -12.23 4.01
CA LYS A 6 12.76 -11.02 3.60
C LYS A 6 11.90 -9.79 3.83
N LYS A 7 10.62 -9.85 3.48
CA LYS A 7 9.68 -8.75 3.70
C LYS A 7 9.45 -8.49 5.18
N LYS A 8 9.35 -9.54 6.01
CA LYS A 8 9.24 -9.40 7.46
C LYS A 8 10.47 -8.71 8.05
N ALA A 9 11.66 -9.05 7.56
CA ALA A 9 12.90 -8.43 8.00
C ALA A 9 12.93 -6.93 7.63
N GLU A 10 12.45 -6.56 6.45
CA GLU A 10 12.33 -5.16 6.03
C GLU A 10 11.40 -4.37 6.95
N ILE A 11 10.26 -4.95 7.33
CA ILE A 11 9.32 -4.30 8.25
C ILE A 11 9.94 -4.13 9.65
N LEU A 12 10.62 -5.15 10.15
CA LEU A 12 11.31 -5.05 11.43
C LEU A 12 12.35 -3.95 11.42
N GLN A 13 13.13 -3.84 10.35
CA GLN A 13 14.12 -2.80 10.17
C GLN A 13 13.47 -1.41 10.18
N MET A 14 12.35 -1.25 9.50
CA MET A 14 11.57 0.00 9.51
C MET A 14 11.16 0.38 10.93
N LEU A 15 10.64 -0.58 11.70
CA LEU A 15 10.22 -0.33 13.08
C LEU A 15 11.39 0.08 13.99
N LEU A 16 12.55 -0.55 13.81
CA LEU A 16 13.74 -0.24 14.60
C LEU A 16 14.33 1.13 14.26
N LEU A 17 14.40 1.47 12.96
CA LEU A 17 14.94 2.73 12.49
C LEU A 17 14.01 3.91 12.77
N ASN A 18 12.72 3.64 12.80
CA ASN A 18 11.74 4.64 13.16
C ASN A 18 11.79 5.90 12.29
N PRO A 19 11.76 5.76 10.94
CA PRO A 19 11.96 6.91 10.05
C PRO A 19 10.77 7.86 10.06
N LYS A 20 11.03 9.12 9.69
CA LYS A 20 9.96 10.12 9.52
C LYS A 20 9.15 9.90 8.26
N LEU A 21 9.73 9.28 7.24
CA LEU A 21 9.05 8.87 6.02
C LEU A 21 9.42 7.43 5.72
N ALA A 22 8.43 6.56 5.64
CA ALA A 22 8.61 5.19 5.19
C ALA A 22 7.95 5.02 3.82
N ILE A 23 8.68 4.44 2.88
CA ILE A 23 8.17 4.11 1.53
C ILE A 23 8.18 2.61 1.39
N LEU A 24 6.99 2.03 1.19
CA LEU A 24 6.81 0.60 1.02
C LEU A 24 6.37 0.33 -0.42
N ASP A 25 7.27 -0.22 -1.21
CA ASP A 25 7.03 -0.50 -2.62
C ASP A 25 6.74 -1.98 -2.81
N GLU A 26 5.47 -2.30 -3.08
CA GLU A 26 5.00 -3.66 -3.33
C GLU A 26 5.40 -4.66 -2.23
N THR A 27 5.31 -4.22 -0.97
CA THR A 27 5.75 -5.00 0.19
C THR A 27 4.94 -6.28 0.39
N ASP A 28 3.71 -6.31 -0.11
CA ASP A 28 2.81 -7.46 -0.05
C ASP A 28 2.88 -8.37 -1.28
N SER A 29 3.68 -8.01 -2.29
CA SER A 29 3.78 -8.76 -3.54
C SER A 29 4.42 -10.13 -3.34
N GLY A 30 3.78 -11.17 -3.88
CA GLY A 30 4.30 -12.53 -3.83
C GLY A 30 4.22 -13.22 -2.46
N LEU A 31 3.52 -12.63 -1.49
CA LEU A 31 3.37 -13.19 -0.16
C LEU A 31 2.11 -14.05 -0.05
N ASP A 32 2.17 -15.08 0.79
CA ASP A 32 0.98 -15.84 1.16
C ASP A 32 0.11 -15.05 2.16
N VAL A 33 -1.08 -15.58 2.46
CA VAL A 33 -2.06 -14.91 3.34
C VAL A 33 -1.48 -14.61 4.73
N ASP A 34 -0.77 -15.56 5.32
CA ASP A 34 -0.21 -15.38 6.66
C ASP A 34 0.91 -14.35 6.68
N ALA A 35 1.76 -14.35 5.65
CA ALA A 35 2.84 -13.38 5.52
C ALA A 35 2.28 -11.97 5.31
N VAL A 36 1.26 -11.81 4.49
CA VAL A 36 0.57 -10.51 4.28
C VAL A 36 0.02 -10.00 5.61
N ARG A 37 -0.60 -10.88 6.40
CA ARG A 37 -1.14 -10.52 7.71
C ARG A 37 -0.05 -10.03 8.66
N THR A 38 1.09 -10.72 8.69
CA THR A 38 2.22 -10.32 9.53
C THR A 38 2.79 -8.98 9.12
N VAL A 39 2.99 -8.76 7.82
CA VAL A 39 3.47 -7.49 7.27
C VAL A 39 2.48 -6.37 7.60
N SER A 40 1.18 -6.61 7.42
CA SER A 40 0.14 -5.63 7.71
C SER A 40 0.14 -5.19 9.16
N LYS A 41 0.32 -6.12 10.09
CA LYS A 41 0.42 -5.79 11.51
C LYS A 41 1.62 -4.92 11.83
N GLY A 42 2.76 -5.20 11.20
CA GLY A 42 3.96 -4.39 11.38
C GLY A 42 3.78 -2.97 10.88
N VAL A 43 3.18 -2.82 9.71
CA VAL A 43 2.90 -1.51 9.12
C VAL A 43 1.88 -0.75 9.97
N GLU A 44 0.84 -1.43 10.45
CA GLU A 44 -0.14 -0.83 11.35
C GLU A 44 0.51 -0.33 12.64
N HIS A 45 1.42 -1.11 13.21
CA HIS A 45 2.15 -0.70 14.40
C HIS A 45 2.98 0.55 14.15
N TYR A 46 3.67 0.62 13.00
CA TYR A 46 4.42 1.83 12.61
C TYR A 46 3.47 3.04 12.53
N GLN A 47 2.35 2.90 11.86
CA GLN A 47 1.40 4.00 11.66
C GLN A 47 0.84 4.52 12.99
N LYS A 48 0.48 3.64 13.91
CA LYS A 48 -0.12 4.02 15.20
C LYS A 48 0.85 4.71 16.15
N ASN A 49 2.12 4.36 16.07
CA ASN A 49 3.12 4.81 17.05
C ASN A 49 4.07 5.87 16.49
N ARG A 50 3.69 6.55 15.39
CA ARG A 50 4.56 7.46 14.69
C ARG A 50 3.89 8.77 14.32
N ASP A 51 4.68 9.84 14.34
CA ASP A 51 4.32 11.13 13.75
C ASP A 51 4.84 11.24 12.32
N GLY A 52 5.31 10.14 11.75
CA GLY A 52 5.88 10.10 10.41
C GLY A 52 4.84 9.93 9.32
N ALA A 53 5.30 10.01 8.09
CA ALA A 53 4.49 9.77 6.90
C ALA A 53 4.78 8.39 6.33
N LEU A 54 3.75 7.77 5.75
CA LEU A 54 3.83 6.45 5.14
C LEU A 54 3.31 6.52 3.71
N LEU A 55 4.14 6.13 2.76
CA LEU A 55 3.77 6.01 1.35
C LEU A 55 3.81 4.54 0.97
N ILE A 56 2.68 4.00 0.53
CA ILE A 56 2.57 2.59 0.13
C ILE A 56 2.27 2.53 -1.36
N ILE A 57 3.07 1.76 -2.09
CA ILE A 57 2.86 1.48 -3.51
C ILE A 57 2.46 0.01 -3.63
N THR A 58 1.23 -0.25 -4.06
CA THR A 58 0.71 -1.60 -4.17
C THR A 58 -0.38 -1.68 -5.24
N HIS A 59 -0.57 -2.85 -5.82
CA HIS A 59 -1.71 -3.16 -6.68
C HIS A 59 -2.72 -4.06 -5.98
N SER A 60 -2.50 -4.33 -4.69
CA SER A 60 -3.38 -5.14 -3.85
C SER A 60 -3.88 -4.30 -2.68
N THR A 61 -5.16 -4.40 -2.39
CA THR A 61 -5.77 -3.64 -1.29
C THR A 61 -5.72 -4.36 0.06
N GLY A 62 -5.28 -5.63 0.07
CA GLY A 62 -5.27 -6.45 1.29
C GLY A 62 -4.45 -5.86 2.43
N ILE A 63 -3.27 -5.32 2.11
CA ILE A 63 -2.39 -4.70 3.12
C ILE A 63 -2.99 -3.43 3.72
N LEU A 64 -3.94 -2.80 3.01
CA LEU A 64 -4.49 -1.50 3.40
C LEU A 64 -5.68 -1.59 4.35
N GLU A 65 -6.26 -2.77 4.53
CA GLU A 65 -7.49 -2.95 5.30
C GLU A 65 -7.40 -2.48 6.75
N SER A 66 -6.26 -2.66 7.39
CA SER A 66 -6.06 -2.28 8.79
C SER A 66 -5.43 -0.90 8.96
N LEU A 67 -5.16 -0.19 7.88
CA LEU A 67 -4.44 1.07 7.90
C LEU A 67 -5.40 2.25 7.75
N LYS A 68 -5.04 3.37 8.36
CA LYS A 68 -5.72 4.63 8.11
C LYS A 68 -5.09 5.28 6.89
N VAL A 69 -5.87 5.42 5.82
CA VAL A 69 -5.42 6.02 4.57
C VAL A 69 -5.97 7.43 4.48
N ASP A 70 -5.09 8.41 4.35
CA ASP A 70 -5.47 9.82 4.20
C ASP A 70 -5.69 10.19 2.75
N TYR A 71 -4.81 9.74 1.86
CA TYR A 71 -4.86 10.06 0.43
C TYR A 71 -4.61 8.81 -0.40
N THR A 72 -5.33 8.72 -1.52
CA THR A 72 -5.15 7.64 -2.49
C THR A 72 -4.90 8.22 -3.86
N HIS A 73 -3.87 7.73 -4.54
CA HIS A 73 -3.54 8.11 -5.92
C HIS A 73 -3.57 6.86 -6.79
N ILE A 74 -4.29 6.92 -7.89
CA ILE A 74 -4.35 5.80 -8.83
C ILE A 74 -3.47 6.13 -10.02
N MET A 75 -2.49 5.25 -10.29
CA MET A 75 -1.54 5.42 -11.38
C MET A 75 -1.79 4.41 -12.49
N VAL A 76 -1.72 4.88 -13.73
CA VAL A 76 -1.76 4.05 -14.93
C VAL A 76 -0.66 4.51 -15.85
N ASN A 77 0.22 3.60 -16.25
CA ASN A 77 1.34 3.87 -17.15
C ASN A 77 2.16 5.12 -16.75
N GLY A 78 2.46 5.23 -15.45
CA GLY A 78 3.29 6.34 -14.96
C GLY A 78 2.56 7.64 -14.73
N HIS A 79 1.24 7.70 -14.95
CA HIS A 79 0.44 8.90 -14.77
C HIS A 79 -0.58 8.72 -13.65
N ILE A 80 -0.76 9.76 -12.83
CA ILE A 80 -1.83 9.77 -11.82
C ILE A 80 -3.12 10.17 -12.51
N VAL A 81 -4.08 9.26 -12.57
CA VAL A 81 -5.36 9.48 -13.25
C VAL A 81 -6.48 9.90 -12.30
N LYS A 82 -6.32 9.61 -11.02
CA LYS A 82 -7.34 9.94 -10.00
C LYS A 82 -6.66 10.11 -8.65
N THR A 83 -7.12 11.09 -7.89
CA THR A 83 -6.69 11.33 -6.51
C THR A 83 -7.93 11.49 -5.64
N GLY A 84 -7.91 10.91 -4.46
CA GLY A 84 -9.00 11.00 -3.51
C GLY A 84 -8.58 10.52 -2.12
N ASP A 85 -9.55 10.17 -1.32
CA ASP A 85 -9.33 9.65 0.03
C ASP A 85 -9.42 8.11 0.07
N ALA A 86 -9.60 7.55 1.27
CA ALA A 86 -9.71 6.10 1.44
C ALA A 86 -10.89 5.49 0.66
N SER A 87 -11.90 6.26 0.30
CA SER A 87 -13.06 5.76 -0.44
C SER A 87 -12.70 5.24 -1.83
N LEU A 88 -11.59 5.72 -2.42
CA LEU A 88 -11.10 5.17 -3.69
C LEU A 88 -10.70 3.71 -3.58
N ILE A 89 -10.20 3.28 -2.43
CA ILE A 89 -9.83 1.89 -2.19
C ILE A 89 -11.09 1.01 -2.21
N ASP A 90 -12.15 1.48 -1.57
CA ASP A 90 -13.43 0.78 -1.57
C ASP A 90 -14.02 0.67 -2.98
N GLU A 91 -13.90 1.73 -3.76
CA GLU A 91 -14.34 1.76 -5.15
C GLU A 91 -13.56 0.75 -6.01
N ILE A 92 -12.24 0.64 -5.81
CA ILE A 92 -11.41 -0.33 -6.50
C ILE A 92 -11.81 -1.76 -6.11
N ASN A 93 -12.04 -2.01 -4.82
CA ASN A 93 -12.46 -3.32 -4.35
C ASN A 93 -13.80 -3.74 -4.93
N GLU A 94 -14.71 -2.79 -5.12
CA GLU A 94 -16.05 -3.05 -5.63
C GLU A 94 -16.11 -3.18 -7.15
N HIS A 95 -15.37 -2.35 -7.87
CA HIS A 95 -15.47 -2.23 -9.34
C HIS A 95 -14.20 -2.53 -10.12
N GLY A 96 -13.07 -2.78 -9.45
CA GLY A 96 -11.78 -3.05 -10.10
C GLY A 96 -11.16 -1.79 -10.70
N PHE A 97 -10.18 -2.00 -11.59
CA PHE A 97 -9.38 -0.92 -12.17
C PHE A 97 -9.83 -0.48 -13.57
N GLU A 98 -10.78 -1.14 -14.18
CA GLU A 98 -11.18 -0.89 -15.58
C GLU A 98 -11.55 0.57 -15.85
N LYS A 99 -12.33 1.16 -14.96
CA LYS A 99 -12.74 2.56 -15.04
C LYS A 99 -11.54 3.51 -15.13
N TYR A 100 -10.48 3.21 -14.40
CA TYR A 100 -9.30 4.06 -14.35
C TYR A 100 -8.41 3.88 -15.59
N LEU A 101 -8.41 2.71 -16.17
CA LEU A 101 -7.76 2.48 -17.47
C LEU A 101 -8.45 3.30 -18.56
N GLU A 102 -9.77 3.39 -18.52
CA GLU A 102 -10.55 4.22 -19.44
C GLU A 102 -10.23 5.70 -19.26
N LEU A 103 -10.11 6.17 -18.02
CA LEU A 103 -9.73 7.54 -17.73
C LEU A 103 -8.35 7.87 -18.28
N TYR A 104 -7.39 6.93 -18.18
CA TYR A 104 -6.08 7.10 -18.75
C TYR A 104 -6.16 7.25 -20.27
N ALA A 105 -6.94 6.41 -20.94
CA ALA A 105 -7.10 6.44 -22.40
C ALA A 105 -7.69 7.75 -22.88
N GLU A 106 -8.62 8.35 -22.11
CA GLU A 106 -9.22 9.65 -22.45
C GLU A 106 -8.26 10.82 -22.29
N LYS A 107 -7.39 10.79 -21.26
CA LYS A 107 -6.51 11.91 -20.93
C LYS A 107 -5.16 11.86 -21.63
N PHE A 108 -4.68 10.69 -21.92
CA PHE A 108 -3.34 10.44 -22.44
C PHE A 108 -3.33 9.56 -23.68
#